data_8699808d00e3974b1db3c32ee7bb9a50
#
_entry.id   8699808d00e3974b1db3c32ee7bb9a50
#
_cell.length_a   1.000
_cell.length_b   1.000
_cell.length_c   1.000
_cell.angle_alpha   90.00
_cell.angle_beta   90.00
_cell.angle_gamma   90.00
#
_symmetry.space_group_name_H-M   'P 1'
#
loop_
_entity.id
_entity.type
_entity.pdbx_description
1 polymer ?
#
loop_
_entity_poly.entity_id
_entity_poly.type
_entity_poly.pdbx_seq_one_letter_code
_entity_poly.pdbx_strand_id
1 'polypeptide(L)'
;MKDAPMTWKRLGFIILLWILVCLPREGAAALFEQMIVETRAQSLGGAVTADPQGPLSAHFNPAGLDRVRGTELTMGYSYIPVLNIKSTFTQAVDPSTGKLWAPFGGWFNNGIDPEAGQSSSTKPSVEFPIIGTLPFNLLAGANQGIAYHAKGSSFAYGFALYVPFGVGMEHTDPTDPARFLGRRMSLLRLVMAPTISYRVTKTLSVGASFGMGLAWMGFDTRMRTPNELVALTGVLGEATVGLEIPIISELTFPPPWFGGGLSPYEDVGGLKFFAEDNMTTSFNVGFLWEPFSWLSIGGVYQSESKAEMKGKYTLDYSKRMQKTINWLGSSPTTIIIAAMLDLPTYAPEQHEGNMSIDVIFPARAQLGIALKPHRRVKFLADAQWVQWSRWENLEIVFDRRIELFRLTKLLGYKGGDYSLKIENGFKDTIHATFGLELEPIDGFFLRFGYDARPTSIQESYFGPIPMGDMKLYSFGLGIETKNISFLKPPERRYKGLMDLALHQLLHADRIDFGVTYMTSKYELSNNSSQNFNSTDFTKAVYNPFAGLNYENEITTWIINLNLTFRF
;
A
#
# COMPACT_ATOMS: atom_id res chain seq x y z
N MET A 1 -27.63 -30.01 -26.28
CA MET A 1 -26.95 -29.48 -27.49
C MET A 1 -25.57 -30.04 -27.47
N LYS A 2 -25.14 -30.78 -28.51
CA LYS A 2 -23.79 -31.32 -28.63
C LYS A 2 -22.85 -30.13 -28.89
N ASP A 3 -21.84 -29.96 -28.04
CA ASP A 3 -20.82 -28.95 -28.19
C ASP A 3 -20.07 -29.16 -29.50
N ALA A 4 -20.19 -28.22 -30.44
CA ALA A 4 -19.40 -28.26 -31.67
C ALA A 4 -17.93 -27.99 -31.32
N PRO A 5 -16.97 -28.81 -31.76
CA PRO A 5 -15.57 -28.63 -31.48
C PRO A 5 -15.10 -27.27 -32.05
N MET A 6 -14.30 -26.56 -31.26
CA MET A 6 -13.74 -25.28 -31.64
C MET A 6 -12.82 -25.46 -32.86
N THR A 7 -13.09 -24.74 -33.94
CA THR A 7 -12.28 -24.82 -35.16
C THR A 7 -10.99 -24.03 -35.02
N TRP A 8 -9.90 -24.44 -35.68
CA TRP A 8 -8.60 -23.77 -35.68
C TRP A 8 -8.66 -22.28 -36.04
N LYS A 9 -9.64 -21.88 -36.91
CA LYS A 9 -9.87 -20.48 -37.27
C LYS A 9 -10.40 -19.65 -36.07
N ARG A 10 -11.26 -20.24 -35.23
CA ARG A 10 -11.76 -19.58 -34.01
C ARG A 10 -10.68 -19.49 -32.95
N LEU A 11 -9.84 -20.53 -32.82
CA LEU A 11 -8.67 -20.52 -31.93
C LEU A 11 -7.67 -19.44 -32.36
N GLY A 12 -7.36 -19.35 -33.66
CA GLY A 12 -6.47 -18.31 -34.20
C GLY A 12 -7.00 -16.89 -33.97
N PHE A 13 -8.31 -16.66 -34.13
CA PHE A 13 -8.93 -15.37 -33.85
C PHE A 13 -8.87 -14.99 -32.36
N ILE A 14 -9.08 -15.96 -31.48
CA ILE A 14 -9.00 -15.77 -30.03
C ILE A 14 -7.56 -15.48 -29.59
N ILE A 15 -6.59 -16.20 -30.14
CA ILE A 15 -5.15 -15.96 -29.90
C ILE A 15 -4.76 -14.57 -30.40
N LEU A 16 -5.26 -14.15 -31.59
CA LEU A 16 -4.99 -12.81 -32.14
C LEU A 16 -5.63 -11.70 -31.27
N LEU A 17 -6.85 -11.92 -30.79
CA LEU A 17 -7.53 -11.01 -29.86
C LEU A 17 -6.76 -10.92 -28.52
N TRP A 18 -6.29 -12.05 -28.04
CA TRP A 18 -5.48 -12.13 -26.82
C TRP A 18 -4.13 -11.40 -26.98
N ILE A 19 -3.45 -11.56 -28.12
CA ILE A 19 -2.22 -10.83 -28.46
C ILE A 19 -2.48 -9.32 -28.55
N LEU A 20 -3.59 -8.89 -29.19
CA LEU A 20 -3.97 -7.48 -29.32
C LEU A 20 -4.28 -6.82 -27.96
N VAL A 21 -4.86 -7.57 -27.02
CA VAL A 21 -5.13 -7.10 -25.65
C VAL A 21 -3.87 -7.08 -24.80
N CYS A 22 -2.89 -7.97 -25.11
CA CYS A 22 -1.61 -8.06 -24.41
C CYS A 22 -0.56 -7.02 -24.83
N LEU A 23 -0.85 -6.13 -25.82
CA LEU A 23 0.08 -5.07 -26.17
C LEU A 23 0.24 -4.12 -24.98
N PRO A 24 1.46 -3.96 -24.45
CA PRO A 24 1.69 -3.07 -23.32
C PRO A 24 1.38 -1.64 -23.75
N ARG A 25 0.36 -1.04 -23.15
CA ARG A 25 0.20 0.41 -23.12
C ARG A 25 0.94 0.89 -21.89
N GLU A 26 1.75 1.90 -22.05
CA GLU A 26 2.42 2.59 -20.95
C GLU A 26 1.36 3.00 -19.92
N GLY A 27 1.44 2.47 -18.74
CA GLY A 27 0.45 2.65 -17.68
C GLY A 27 1.08 2.42 -16.31
N ALA A 28 0.61 3.07 -15.41
CA ALA A 28 1.04 3.43 -14.08
C ALA A 28 0.51 2.56 -12.88
N ALA A 29 1.19 2.31 -11.72
CA ALA A 29 0.98 1.26 -10.66
C ALA A 29 0.00 1.51 -9.50
N ALA A 30 -0.62 0.46 -8.97
CA ALA A 30 -1.45 0.43 -7.76
C ALA A 30 -0.70 -0.15 -6.54
N LEU A 31 -1.14 0.24 -5.32
CA LEU A 31 -0.62 -0.24 -4.03
C LEU A 31 -0.79 -1.76 -3.82
N PHE A 32 -0.18 -2.32 -2.74
CA PHE A 32 -0.16 -3.75 -2.37
C PHE A 32 -1.55 -4.35 -2.12
N GLU A 33 -2.37 -4.42 -3.16
CA GLU A 33 -3.73 -4.92 -3.12
C GLU A 33 -3.81 -6.36 -3.60
N GLN A 34 -4.70 -7.15 -2.97
CA GLN A 34 -5.10 -8.49 -3.38
C GLN A 34 -3.98 -9.54 -3.50
N MET A 35 -2.74 -9.23 -3.13
CA MET A 35 -1.58 -10.08 -3.41
C MET A 35 -1.55 -11.38 -2.60
N ILE A 36 -2.35 -11.45 -1.53
CA ILE A 36 -2.30 -12.56 -0.59
C ILE A 36 -3.67 -13.18 -0.31
N VAL A 37 -4.72 -12.81 -1.07
CA VAL A 37 -6.10 -13.25 -0.75
C VAL A 37 -6.32 -14.73 -1.07
N GLU A 38 -5.85 -15.23 -2.23
CA GLU A 38 -6.09 -16.62 -2.63
C GLU A 38 -5.01 -17.09 -3.61
N THR A 39 -4.44 -18.26 -3.34
CA THR A 39 -3.27 -18.81 -4.08
C THR A 39 -3.54 -19.04 -5.55
N ARG A 40 -4.72 -19.61 -5.91
CA ARG A 40 -5.07 -19.85 -7.31
C ARG A 40 -5.23 -18.53 -8.07
N ALA A 41 -5.94 -17.56 -7.49
CA ALA A 41 -6.11 -16.25 -8.10
C ALA A 41 -4.77 -15.55 -8.30
N GLN A 42 -3.92 -15.57 -7.27
CA GLN A 42 -2.56 -15.03 -7.33
C GLN A 42 -1.74 -15.67 -8.45
N SER A 43 -1.80 -17.01 -8.57
CA SER A 43 -1.08 -17.76 -9.61
C SER A 43 -1.55 -17.44 -11.03
N LEU A 44 -2.74 -16.86 -11.18
CA LEU A 44 -3.35 -16.44 -12.44
C LEU A 44 -3.30 -14.91 -12.65
N GLY A 45 -2.45 -14.21 -11.89
CA GLY A 45 -2.33 -12.75 -11.97
C GLY A 45 -3.58 -12.00 -11.49
N GLY A 46 -4.46 -12.64 -10.71
CA GLY A 46 -5.73 -12.05 -10.28
C GLY A 46 -6.87 -12.16 -11.31
N ALA A 47 -6.62 -12.72 -12.50
CA ALA A 47 -7.59 -12.85 -13.58
C ALA A 47 -8.61 -13.97 -13.33
N VAL A 48 -9.45 -13.82 -12.30
CA VAL A 48 -10.41 -14.85 -11.87
C VAL A 48 -11.86 -14.36 -11.77
N THR A 49 -12.16 -13.15 -12.19
CA THR A 49 -13.50 -12.57 -12.11
C THR A 49 -14.55 -13.41 -12.87
N ALA A 50 -14.17 -14.01 -14.00
CA ALA A 50 -15.00 -14.92 -14.78
C ALA A 50 -14.84 -16.41 -14.41
N ASP A 51 -13.88 -16.74 -13.51
CA ASP A 51 -13.66 -18.11 -13.06
C ASP A 51 -13.34 -18.17 -11.55
N PRO A 52 -14.13 -17.50 -10.71
CA PRO A 52 -13.96 -17.54 -9.26
C PRO A 52 -14.24 -18.95 -8.73
N GLN A 53 -13.49 -19.39 -7.71
CA GLN A 53 -13.66 -20.71 -7.10
C GLN A 53 -13.61 -20.63 -5.57
N GLY A 54 -14.34 -21.54 -4.93
CA GLY A 54 -14.30 -21.73 -3.49
C GLY A 54 -14.81 -20.55 -2.65
N PRO A 55 -14.64 -20.62 -1.32
CA PRO A 55 -15.15 -19.62 -0.38
C PRO A 55 -14.55 -18.21 -0.58
N LEU A 56 -13.29 -18.11 -1.01
CA LEU A 56 -12.60 -16.83 -1.24
C LEU A 56 -13.10 -16.10 -2.50
N SER A 57 -13.99 -16.71 -3.32
CA SER A 57 -14.77 -16.00 -4.34
C SER A 57 -15.58 -14.84 -3.76
N ALA A 58 -15.89 -14.85 -2.47
CA ALA A 58 -16.47 -13.70 -1.73
C ALA A 58 -15.76 -12.37 -2.01
N HIS A 59 -14.45 -12.41 -2.25
CA HIS A 59 -13.65 -11.24 -2.60
C HIS A 59 -13.63 -10.97 -4.10
N PHE A 60 -13.31 -11.98 -4.94
CA PHE A 60 -13.07 -11.78 -6.36
C PHE A 60 -14.35 -11.64 -7.19
N ASN A 61 -15.35 -12.48 -6.93
CA ASN A 61 -16.69 -12.41 -7.49
C ASN A 61 -17.62 -13.33 -6.70
N PRO A 62 -18.50 -12.79 -5.84
CA PRO A 62 -19.35 -13.59 -4.96
C PRO A 62 -20.32 -14.54 -5.69
N ALA A 63 -20.65 -14.30 -6.97
CA ALA A 63 -21.42 -15.23 -7.79
C ALA A 63 -20.74 -16.61 -7.96
N GLY A 64 -19.41 -16.68 -7.73
CA GLY A 64 -18.64 -17.93 -7.81
C GLY A 64 -18.98 -18.97 -6.76
N LEU A 65 -19.62 -18.60 -5.65
CA LEU A 65 -20.10 -19.58 -4.65
C LEU A 65 -21.07 -20.60 -5.25
N ASP A 66 -21.79 -20.25 -6.32
CA ASP A 66 -22.67 -21.17 -7.04
C ASP A 66 -21.95 -22.42 -7.57
N ARG A 67 -20.63 -22.34 -7.76
CA ARG A 67 -19.80 -23.45 -8.24
C ARG A 67 -19.38 -24.42 -7.13
N VAL A 68 -19.50 -24.06 -5.86
CA VAL A 68 -19.24 -24.94 -4.72
C VAL A 68 -20.23 -26.11 -4.72
N ARG A 69 -19.79 -27.27 -4.27
CA ARG A 69 -20.63 -28.47 -4.14
C ARG A 69 -20.44 -29.07 -2.75
N GLY A 70 -21.55 -29.17 -1.99
CA GLY A 70 -21.48 -29.56 -0.59
C GLY A 70 -20.87 -28.47 0.28
N THR A 71 -20.06 -28.85 1.24
CA THR A 71 -19.29 -27.93 2.09
C THR A 71 -17.83 -27.89 1.63
N GLU A 72 -17.29 -26.69 1.45
CA GLU A 72 -15.89 -26.47 1.12
C GLU A 72 -15.26 -25.52 2.15
N LEU A 73 -14.15 -25.94 2.76
CA LEU A 73 -13.32 -25.15 3.64
C LEU A 73 -11.97 -24.89 2.97
N THR A 74 -11.55 -23.64 2.91
CA THR A 74 -10.22 -23.27 2.40
C THR A 74 -9.42 -22.55 3.48
N MET A 75 -8.14 -22.90 3.63
CA MET A 75 -7.17 -22.30 4.56
C MET A 75 -5.94 -21.86 3.78
N GLY A 76 -5.59 -20.58 3.87
CA GLY A 76 -4.47 -19.99 3.14
C GLY A 76 -3.33 -19.57 4.06
N TYR A 77 -2.13 -19.68 3.51
CA TYR A 77 -0.87 -19.28 4.13
C TYR A 77 -0.07 -18.47 3.11
N SER A 78 0.41 -17.30 3.52
CA SER A 78 1.23 -16.45 2.67
C SER A 78 2.56 -16.15 3.35
N TYR A 79 3.64 -16.25 2.60
CA TYR A 79 5.00 -16.00 3.07
C TYR A 79 5.71 -15.03 2.12
N ILE A 80 6.29 -13.97 2.67
CA ILE A 80 7.04 -12.96 1.93
C ILE A 80 8.50 -13.03 2.36
N PRO A 81 9.32 -13.89 1.72
CA PRO A 81 10.71 -14.11 2.11
C PRO A 81 11.58 -12.86 1.91
N VAL A 82 11.26 -12.06 0.91
CA VAL A 82 12.03 -10.87 0.51
C VAL A 82 11.06 -9.76 0.18
N LEU A 83 11.19 -8.63 0.84
CA LEU A 83 10.68 -7.34 0.41
C LEU A 83 11.87 -6.39 0.39
N ASN A 84 12.34 -6.06 -0.80
CA ASN A 84 13.43 -5.11 -0.96
C ASN A 84 12.87 -3.84 -1.58
N ILE A 85 12.91 -2.76 -0.81
CA ILE A 85 12.60 -1.41 -1.30
C ILE A 85 13.92 -0.64 -1.22
N LYS A 86 14.52 -0.40 -2.37
CA LYS A 86 15.77 0.34 -2.49
C LYS A 86 15.44 1.74 -2.99
N SER A 87 15.75 2.74 -2.18
CA SER A 87 15.63 4.13 -2.56
C SER A 87 17.02 4.72 -2.78
N THR A 88 17.20 5.44 -3.89
CA THR A 88 18.46 6.11 -4.23
C THR A 88 18.19 7.59 -4.39
N PHE A 89 19.02 8.42 -3.77
CA PHE A 89 18.91 9.87 -3.79
C PHE A 89 20.12 10.47 -4.50
N THR A 90 19.87 11.37 -5.47
CA THR A 90 20.94 12.09 -6.17
C THR A 90 20.64 13.57 -6.18
N GLN A 91 21.68 14.40 -6.12
CA GLN A 91 21.49 15.85 -6.16
C GLN A 91 20.82 16.29 -7.44
N ALA A 92 19.74 17.04 -7.33
CA ALA A 92 19.05 17.60 -8.49
C ALA A 92 19.79 18.84 -9.03
N VAL A 93 19.72 19.03 -10.34
CA VAL A 93 20.29 20.17 -11.04
C VAL A 93 19.18 20.85 -11.80
N ASP A 94 19.09 22.17 -11.70
CA ASP A 94 18.19 22.99 -12.51
C ASP A 94 18.60 22.90 -13.98
N PRO A 95 17.78 22.32 -14.84
CA PRO A 95 18.12 22.13 -16.24
C PRO A 95 18.28 23.45 -17.01
N SER A 96 17.73 24.56 -16.51
CA SER A 96 17.83 25.87 -17.16
C SER A 96 19.12 26.61 -16.84
N THR A 97 19.65 26.43 -15.63
CA THR A 97 20.83 27.14 -15.13
C THR A 97 22.06 26.26 -14.98
N GLY A 98 21.91 24.93 -14.98
CA GLY A 98 22.97 23.97 -14.68
C GLY A 98 23.47 24.02 -13.22
N LYS A 99 22.78 24.74 -12.35
CA LYS A 99 23.15 24.86 -10.93
C LYS A 99 22.44 23.81 -10.08
N LEU A 100 23.05 23.49 -8.94
CA LEU A 100 22.42 22.61 -7.96
C LEU A 100 21.14 23.25 -7.40
N TRP A 101 20.12 22.46 -7.22
CA TRP A 101 18.96 22.82 -6.41
C TRP A 101 19.39 22.84 -4.95
N ALA A 102 19.71 24.02 -4.43
CA ALA A 102 20.21 24.16 -3.07
C ALA A 102 19.59 25.40 -2.43
N PRO A 103 19.04 25.28 -1.21
CA PRO A 103 18.56 26.43 -0.47
C PRO A 103 19.67 27.47 -0.28
N PHE A 104 19.30 28.75 -0.40
CA PHE A 104 20.18 29.89 -0.20
C PHE A 104 21.49 29.86 -1.05
N GLY A 105 21.37 29.42 -2.31
CA GLY A 105 22.47 29.39 -3.25
C GLY A 105 23.66 28.52 -2.84
N GLY A 106 23.41 27.53 -1.96
CA GLY A 106 24.46 26.61 -1.52
C GLY A 106 25.25 27.04 -0.30
N TRP A 107 24.76 27.96 0.49
CA TRP A 107 25.40 28.40 1.75
C TRP A 107 25.70 27.22 2.69
N PHE A 108 24.78 26.26 2.80
CA PHE A 108 24.93 25.07 3.62
C PHE A 108 25.57 23.94 2.83
N ASN A 109 26.58 23.30 3.38
CA ASN A 109 27.27 22.13 2.82
C ASN A 109 27.64 22.29 1.33
N ASN A 110 28.04 23.49 0.90
CA ASN A 110 28.33 23.82 -0.51
C ASN A 110 27.19 23.50 -1.48
N GLY A 111 25.96 23.54 -1.01
CA GLY A 111 24.78 23.23 -1.80
C GLY A 111 24.48 21.74 -2.00
N ILE A 112 25.25 20.87 -1.39
CA ILE A 112 25.05 19.41 -1.49
C ILE A 112 24.21 18.95 -0.31
N ASP A 113 23.08 18.29 -0.60
CA ASP A 113 22.28 17.62 0.43
C ASP A 113 23.06 16.44 1.01
N PRO A 114 23.17 16.29 2.34
CA PRO A 114 23.87 15.15 2.97
C PRO A 114 23.32 13.77 2.58
N GLU A 115 22.07 13.70 2.15
CA GLU A 115 21.46 12.44 1.68
C GLU A 115 21.76 12.14 0.20
N ALA A 116 22.38 13.08 -0.53
CA ALA A 116 22.77 12.86 -1.93
C ALA A 116 23.83 11.78 -2.05
N GLY A 117 23.67 10.86 -2.98
CA GLY A 117 24.56 9.71 -3.18
C GLY A 117 24.32 8.54 -2.24
N GLN A 118 23.42 8.67 -1.28
CA GLN A 118 23.07 7.58 -0.37
C GLN A 118 21.96 6.70 -0.97
N SER A 119 21.84 5.48 -0.44
CA SER A 119 20.77 4.56 -0.75
C SER A 119 20.25 3.91 0.52
N SER A 120 18.95 3.58 0.51
CA SER A 120 18.30 2.88 1.61
C SER A 120 17.88 1.47 1.23
N SER A 121 17.60 0.65 2.24
CA SER A 121 16.99 -0.65 2.08
C SER A 121 16.01 -0.93 3.22
N THR A 122 14.98 -1.71 2.91
CA THR A 122 13.93 -2.05 3.87
C THR A 122 13.94 -3.52 4.27
N LYS A 123 13.24 -3.78 5.38
CA LYS A 123 12.82 -5.13 5.78
C LYS A 123 11.30 -5.17 5.93
N PRO A 124 10.66 -6.33 5.66
CA PRO A 124 9.24 -6.49 5.97
C PRO A 124 9.03 -6.43 7.49
N SER A 125 8.07 -5.60 7.91
CA SER A 125 7.75 -5.41 9.32
C SER A 125 6.32 -4.90 9.45
N VAL A 126 5.53 -5.49 10.34
CA VAL A 126 4.15 -5.06 10.59
C VAL A 126 3.95 -4.79 12.06
N GLU A 127 3.29 -3.68 12.38
CA GLU A 127 2.85 -3.37 13.72
C GLU A 127 1.42 -3.88 13.91
N PHE A 128 1.21 -4.71 14.93
CA PHE A 128 -0.09 -5.28 15.28
C PHE A 128 -0.64 -4.63 16.54
N PRO A 129 -1.98 -4.48 16.64
CA PRO A 129 -2.62 -4.11 17.89
C PRO A 129 -2.18 -5.05 19.02
N ILE A 130 -1.91 -4.50 20.21
CA ILE A 130 -1.58 -5.26 21.45
C ILE A 130 -0.22 -5.98 21.40
N ILE A 131 0.17 -6.59 20.29
CA ILE A 131 1.39 -7.41 20.14
C ILE A 131 2.61 -6.54 19.85
N GLY A 132 2.41 -5.38 19.18
CA GLY A 132 3.49 -4.50 18.73
C GLY A 132 4.09 -4.92 17.38
N THR A 133 5.31 -4.48 17.12
CA THR A 133 5.99 -4.72 15.85
C THR A 133 6.57 -6.13 15.79
N LEU A 134 6.23 -6.85 14.72
CA LEU A 134 6.79 -8.15 14.40
C LEU A 134 7.53 -8.08 13.06
N PRO A 135 8.73 -8.69 12.96
CA PRO A 135 9.37 -8.94 11.67
C PRO A 135 8.50 -9.96 10.93
N PHE A 136 7.77 -9.49 9.93
CA PHE A 136 6.65 -10.23 9.42
C PHE A 136 6.94 -10.83 8.04
N ASN A 137 7.23 -12.12 8.04
CA ASN A 137 7.45 -12.88 6.81
C ASN A 137 6.34 -13.89 6.53
N LEU A 138 5.49 -14.22 7.52
CA LEU A 138 4.47 -15.26 7.39
C LEU A 138 3.09 -14.77 7.86
N LEU A 139 2.11 -14.74 6.95
CA LEU A 139 0.67 -14.57 7.23
C LEU A 139 -0.02 -15.94 7.26
N ALA A 140 -0.07 -16.54 8.44
CA ALA A 140 -0.76 -17.80 8.63
C ALA A 140 -2.23 -17.57 8.96
N GLY A 141 -3.13 -18.21 8.21
CA GLY A 141 -4.57 -18.23 8.50
C GLY A 141 -5.31 -16.91 8.25
N ALA A 142 -4.67 -15.91 7.63
CA ALA A 142 -5.32 -14.65 7.28
C ALA A 142 -6.24 -14.76 6.05
N ASN A 143 -6.21 -15.90 5.34
CA ASN A 143 -6.99 -16.15 4.13
C ASN A 143 -7.69 -17.49 4.29
N GLN A 144 -8.90 -17.47 4.80
CA GLN A 144 -9.68 -18.68 5.02
C GLN A 144 -11.15 -18.45 4.73
N GLY A 145 -11.86 -19.50 4.45
CA GLY A 145 -13.28 -19.38 4.24
C GLY A 145 -13.97 -20.73 4.20
N ILE A 146 -15.26 -20.68 4.47
CA ILE A 146 -16.16 -21.82 4.36
C ILE A 146 -17.32 -21.46 3.43
N ALA A 147 -17.72 -22.39 2.59
CA ALA A 147 -18.89 -22.23 1.74
C ALA A 147 -19.73 -23.50 1.73
N TYR A 148 -21.02 -23.33 1.55
CA TYR A 148 -21.99 -24.42 1.47
C TYR A 148 -22.96 -24.19 0.33
N HIS A 149 -23.13 -25.22 -0.50
CA HIS A 149 -24.12 -25.26 -1.58
C HIS A 149 -24.82 -26.61 -1.59
N ALA A 150 -26.07 -26.64 -1.15
CA ALA A 150 -26.86 -27.86 -1.10
C ALA A 150 -27.17 -28.35 -2.52
N LYS A 151 -27.18 -29.67 -2.71
CA LYS A 151 -27.53 -30.29 -3.99
C LYS A 151 -28.95 -29.90 -4.43
N GLY A 152 -29.06 -29.33 -5.63
CA GLY A 152 -30.34 -28.87 -6.21
C GLY A 152 -30.82 -27.50 -5.71
N SER A 153 -30.13 -26.86 -4.76
CA SER A 153 -30.44 -25.50 -4.37
C SER A 153 -29.99 -24.49 -5.44
N SER A 154 -30.72 -23.38 -5.53
CA SER A 154 -30.29 -22.20 -6.30
C SER A 154 -29.48 -21.22 -5.44
N PHE A 155 -29.39 -21.45 -4.13
CA PHE A 155 -28.65 -20.61 -3.19
C PHE A 155 -27.40 -21.31 -2.71
N ALA A 156 -26.30 -20.57 -2.66
CA ALA A 156 -25.09 -20.95 -1.99
C ALA A 156 -24.72 -19.86 -0.96
N TYR A 157 -24.13 -20.27 0.15
CA TYR A 157 -23.75 -19.42 1.28
C TYR A 157 -22.27 -19.58 1.56
N GLY A 158 -21.62 -18.51 2.01
CA GLY A 158 -20.23 -18.56 2.38
C GLY A 158 -19.88 -17.53 3.45
N PHE A 159 -18.73 -17.74 4.03
CA PHE A 159 -18.06 -16.80 4.90
C PHE A 159 -16.57 -16.85 4.59
N ALA A 160 -15.96 -15.68 4.39
CA ALA A 160 -14.54 -15.57 4.13
C ALA A 160 -13.89 -14.58 5.11
N LEU A 161 -12.66 -14.88 5.50
CA LEU A 161 -11.76 -14.01 6.22
C LEU A 161 -10.54 -13.81 5.33
N TYR A 162 -10.19 -12.56 5.01
CA TYR A 162 -9.06 -12.27 4.13
C TYR A 162 -8.48 -10.86 4.36
N VAL A 163 -7.24 -10.67 3.90
CA VAL A 163 -6.52 -9.39 3.92
C VAL A 163 -6.44 -8.85 2.50
N PRO A 164 -7.37 -7.96 2.08
CA PRO A 164 -7.35 -7.40 0.73
C PRO A 164 -6.28 -6.34 0.53
N PHE A 165 -5.79 -5.75 1.62
CA PHE A 165 -4.78 -4.71 1.60
C PHE A 165 -3.81 -4.93 2.77
N GLY A 166 -2.52 -4.93 2.46
CA GLY A 166 -1.49 -5.07 3.47
C GLY A 166 -0.13 -4.60 2.97
N VAL A 167 0.48 -3.69 3.70
CA VAL A 167 1.87 -3.26 3.53
C VAL A 167 2.49 -3.07 4.91
N GLY A 168 3.76 -3.43 5.02
CA GLY A 168 4.52 -3.19 6.24
C GLY A 168 6.01 -3.27 5.97
N MET A 169 6.73 -2.20 6.36
CA MET A 169 8.17 -2.06 6.12
C MET A 169 8.85 -1.32 7.26
N GLU A 170 10.15 -1.55 7.40
CA GLU A 170 11.01 -0.88 8.36
C GLU A 170 12.41 -0.66 7.81
N HIS A 171 12.94 0.56 8.02
CA HIS A 171 14.35 0.89 7.88
C HIS A 171 15.01 0.72 9.24
N THR A 172 15.93 -0.21 9.35
CA THR A 172 16.57 -0.55 10.65
C THR A 172 17.71 0.36 11.02
N ASP A 173 18.32 1.03 10.04
CA ASP A 173 19.39 1.99 10.28
C ASP A 173 18.79 3.37 10.65
N PRO A 174 19.09 3.93 11.83
CA PRO A 174 18.59 5.24 12.24
C PRO A 174 19.11 6.39 11.36
N THR A 175 20.19 6.18 10.60
CA THR A 175 20.77 7.17 9.67
C THR A 175 20.32 6.97 8.22
N ASP A 176 19.48 5.96 7.96
CA ASP A 176 18.95 5.68 6.64
C ASP A 176 18.32 6.93 6.00
N PRO A 177 18.65 7.29 4.76
CA PRO A 177 18.13 8.49 4.11
C PRO A 177 16.61 8.46 3.94
N ALA A 178 15.99 7.29 3.79
CA ALA A 178 14.54 7.16 3.68
C ALA A 178 13.79 7.33 5.03
N ARG A 179 14.47 7.56 6.16
CA ARG A 179 13.84 7.86 7.45
C ARG A 179 12.86 9.04 7.40
N PHE A 180 13.02 9.93 6.43
CA PHE A 180 12.14 11.08 6.20
C PHE A 180 10.90 10.74 5.35
N LEU A 181 10.84 9.56 4.72
CA LEU A 181 9.64 9.00 4.11
C LEU A 181 8.85 8.19 5.13
N GLY A 182 9.55 7.45 5.94
CA GLY A 182 9.01 6.59 6.98
C GLY A 182 10.04 5.58 7.43
N ARG A 183 10.49 5.70 8.66
CA ARG A 183 11.38 4.72 9.29
C ARG A 183 10.68 3.39 9.48
N ARG A 184 9.39 3.45 9.80
CA ARG A 184 8.49 2.30 9.86
C ARG A 184 7.12 2.71 9.35
N MET A 185 6.51 1.87 8.53
CA MET A 185 5.15 2.05 8.07
C MET A 185 4.46 0.69 8.00
N SER A 186 3.25 0.62 8.50
CA SER A 186 2.35 -0.53 8.30
C SER A 186 0.93 -0.04 8.10
N LEU A 187 0.23 -0.66 7.15
CA LEU A 187 -1.20 -0.44 6.92
C LEU A 187 -1.81 -1.77 6.53
N LEU A 188 -2.77 -2.24 7.31
CA LEU A 188 -3.48 -3.48 7.04
C LEU A 188 -4.99 -3.28 7.16
N ARG A 189 -5.72 -4.07 6.36
CA ARG A 189 -7.16 -4.25 6.49
C ARG A 189 -7.47 -5.75 6.48
N LEU A 190 -8.15 -6.22 7.51
CA LEU A 190 -8.68 -7.58 7.63
C LEU A 190 -10.19 -7.53 7.42
N VAL A 191 -10.74 -8.39 6.59
CA VAL A 191 -12.17 -8.40 6.24
C VAL A 191 -12.81 -9.75 6.52
N MET A 192 -13.93 -9.74 7.21
CA MET A 192 -14.87 -10.83 7.41
C MET A 192 -16.06 -10.60 6.48
N ALA A 193 -16.33 -11.54 5.58
CA ALA A 193 -17.30 -11.37 4.49
C ALA A 193 -18.34 -12.52 4.44
N PRO A 194 -19.45 -12.43 5.18
CA PRO A 194 -20.63 -13.25 4.87
C PRO A 194 -21.08 -12.98 3.44
N THR A 195 -21.40 -14.07 2.72
CA THR A 195 -21.60 -14.04 1.28
C THR A 195 -22.77 -14.95 0.89
N ILE A 196 -23.55 -14.50 -0.07
CA ILE A 196 -24.63 -15.28 -0.69
C ILE A 196 -24.51 -15.23 -2.21
N SER A 197 -24.79 -16.34 -2.86
CA SER A 197 -24.95 -16.44 -4.32
C SER A 197 -26.30 -17.04 -4.67
N TYR A 198 -26.87 -16.59 -5.78
CA TYR A 198 -28.15 -17.07 -6.32
C TYR A 198 -28.02 -17.39 -7.79
N ARG A 199 -28.43 -18.61 -8.16
CA ARG A 199 -28.50 -19.05 -9.55
C ARG A 199 -29.81 -18.59 -10.15
N VAL A 200 -29.75 -17.52 -10.96
CA VAL A 200 -30.90 -16.90 -11.62
C VAL A 200 -31.44 -17.81 -12.76
N THR A 201 -30.50 -18.34 -13.55
CA THR A 201 -30.78 -19.29 -14.65
C THR A 201 -29.74 -20.40 -14.63
N LYS A 202 -29.85 -21.36 -15.57
CA LYS A 202 -28.81 -22.40 -15.73
C LYS A 202 -27.44 -21.86 -16.13
N THR A 203 -27.39 -20.64 -16.63
CA THR A 203 -26.18 -20.02 -17.17
C THR A 203 -25.81 -18.71 -16.50
N LEU A 204 -26.64 -18.17 -15.60
CA LEU A 204 -26.41 -16.89 -14.93
C LEU A 204 -26.57 -17.04 -13.43
N SER A 205 -25.54 -16.67 -12.70
CA SER A 205 -25.54 -16.55 -11.24
C SER A 205 -25.19 -15.12 -10.85
N VAL A 206 -25.72 -14.65 -9.73
CA VAL A 206 -25.40 -13.37 -9.10
C VAL A 206 -24.98 -13.62 -7.65
N GLY A 207 -24.23 -12.72 -7.08
CA GLY A 207 -23.79 -12.86 -5.70
C GLY A 207 -23.53 -11.53 -5.03
N ALA A 208 -23.60 -11.54 -3.71
CA ALA A 208 -23.25 -10.39 -2.88
C ALA A 208 -22.50 -10.84 -1.63
N SER A 209 -21.54 -10.04 -1.21
CA SER A 209 -20.88 -10.19 0.09
C SER A 209 -20.91 -8.86 0.84
N PHE A 210 -21.03 -8.95 2.17
CA PHE A 210 -20.95 -7.80 3.06
C PHE A 210 -19.67 -7.93 3.88
N GLY A 211 -18.74 -6.99 3.70
CA GLY A 211 -17.46 -6.96 4.40
C GLY A 211 -17.53 -6.14 5.68
N MET A 212 -17.29 -6.76 6.81
CA MET A 212 -16.97 -6.10 8.08
C MET A 212 -15.48 -6.27 8.32
N GLY A 213 -14.77 -5.22 8.70
CA GLY A 213 -13.32 -5.29 8.77
C GLY A 213 -12.72 -4.53 9.93
N LEU A 214 -11.48 -4.91 10.24
CA LEU A 214 -10.56 -4.20 11.10
C LEU A 214 -9.50 -3.55 10.22
N ALA A 215 -9.12 -2.31 10.54
CA ALA A 215 -8.00 -1.66 9.86
C ALA A 215 -7.10 -0.99 10.88
N TRP A 216 -5.80 -1.01 10.65
CA TRP A 216 -4.84 -0.33 11.51
C TRP A 216 -3.66 0.19 10.71
N MET A 217 -3.07 1.26 11.22
CA MET A 217 -1.91 1.93 10.65
C MET A 217 -0.90 2.25 11.75
N GLY A 218 0.35 1.83 11.56
CA GLY A 218 1.51 2.25 12.33
C GLY A 218 2.42 3.09 11.46
N PHE A 219 2.95 4.17 11.99
CA PHE A 219 3.86 5.06 11.29
C PHE A 219 4.90 5.64 12.22
N ASP A 220 6.15 5.73 11.75
CA ASP A 220 7.27 6.34 12.46
C ASP A 220 8.18 7.01 11.42
N THR A 221 8.37 8.32 11.51
CA THR A 221 9.16 9.10 10.55
C THR A 221 9.97 10.18 11.24
N ARG A 222 11.08 10.56 10.62
CA ARG A 222 11.77 11.82 10.92
C ARG A 222 11.30 12.89 9.95
N MET A 223 11.50 14.16 10.32
CA MET A 223 11.07 15.30 9.52
C MET A 223 12.22 16.26 9.29
N ARG A 224 12.32 16.78 8.07
CA ARG A 224 13.20 17.87 7.70
C ARG A 224 12.53 18.76 6.67
N THR A 225 13.00 19.98 6.51
CA THR A 225 12.41 20.97 5.60
C THR A 225 13.48 21.71 4.82
N PRO A 226 14.06 21.12 3.76
CA PRO A 226 14.97 21.82 2.85
C PRO A 226 14.25 22.98 2.15
N ASN A 227 14.37 24.20 2.71
CA ASN A 227 13.60 25.38 2.30
C ASN A 227 14.41 26.65 2.52
N GLU A 228 14.20 27.66 1.65
CA GLU A 228 14.89 28.95 1.68
C GLU A 228 14.69 29.70 3.01
N LEU A 229 13.47 29.69 3.58
CA LEU A 229 13.19 30.40 4.81
C LEU A 229 13.86 29.72 6.01
N VAL A 230 13.88 28.38 6.03
CA VAL A 230 14.62 27.62 7.05
C VAL A 230 16.13 27.92 6.93
N ALA A 231 16.67 27.89 5.71
CA ALA A 231 18.05 28.25 5.45
C ALA A 231 18.37 29.67 5.91
N LEU A 232 17.48 30.64 5.67
CA LEU A 232 17.65 32.02 6.14
C LEU A 232 17.79 32.09 7.67
N THR A 233 17.00 31.32 8.42
CA THR A 233 17.13 31.28 9.88
C THR A 233 18.52 30.80 10.32
N GLY A 234 19.06 29.80 9.61
CA GLY A 234 20.39 29.27 9.84
C GLY A 234 21.49 30.30 9.56
N VAL A 235 21.43 30.97 8.39
CA VAL A 235 22.39 32.04 8.01
C VAL A 235 22.38 33.16 9.04
N LEU A 236 21.20 33.65 9.43
CA LEU A 236 21.08 34.71 10.43
C LEU A 236 21.52 34.26 11.82
N GLY A 237 21.24 33.01 12.16
CA GLY A 237 21.70 32.40 13.40
C GLY A 237 23.21 32.32 13.48
N GLU A 238 23.86 31.77 12.45
CA GLU A 238 25.32 31.68 12.37
C GLU A 238 26.02 33.06 12.37
N ALA A 239 25.49 34.01 11.61
CA ALA A 239 26.04 35.36 11.51
C ALA A 239 26.00 36.15 12.83
N THR A 240 25.15 35.73 13.76
CA THR A 240 24.97 36.42 15.04
C THR A 240 25.56 35.66 16.23
N VAL A 241 26.26 34.55 16.00
CA VAL A 241 27.02 33.86 17.05
C VAL A 241 28.16 34.75 17.55
N GLY A 242 28.20 34.93 18.87
CA GLY A 242 29.26 35.74 19.51
C GLY A 242 29.07 37.25 19.37
N LEU A 243 27.98 37.74 18.79
CA LEU A 243 27.66 39.17 18.82
C LEU A 243 27.23 39.58 20.23
N GLU A 244 27.91 40.57 20.81
CA GLU A 244 27.44 41.25 22.01
C GLU A 244 26.71 42.52 21.57
N ILE A 245 25.38 42.53 21.64
CA ILE A 245 24.58 43.72 21.42
C ILE A 245 24.48 44.44 22.75
N PRO A 246 24.98 45.70 22.90
CA PRO A 246 24.79 46.46 24.11
C PRO A 246 23.32 46.57 24.45
N ILE A 247 22.93 46.17 25.65
CA ILE A 247 21.54 46.24 26.13
C ILE A 247 21.19 47.71 26.27
N ILE A 248 20.54 48.29 25.26
CA ILE A 248 20.06 49.67 25.29
C ILE A 248 18.66 49.74 25.91
N SER A 249 17.92 48.60 25.91
CA SER A 249 16.62 48.45 26.55
C SER A 249 16.29 46.97 26.71
N GLU A 250 15.25 46.63 27.51
CA GLU A 250 14.69 45.28 27.64
C GLU A 250 14.07 44.76 26.32
N LEU A 251 13.93 45.64 25.31
CA LEU A 251 13.42 45.35 23.97
C LEU A 251 14.60 45.04 23.04
N THR A 252 15.08 43.80 23.06
CA THR A 252 16.22 43.37 22.21
C THR A 252 15.93 42.07 21.53
N PHE A 253 16.65 41.84 20.41
CA PHE A 253 16.75 40.53 19.75
C PHE A 253 18.03 39.87 20.25
N PRO A 254 17.96 38.98 21.28
CA PRO A 254 19.17 38.40 21.85
C PRO A 254 19.85 37.45 20.84
N PRO A 255 21.18 37.63 20.56
CA PRO A 255 21.94 36.68 19.75
C PRO A 255 22.27 35.41 20.56
N PRO A 256 22.50 34.27 19.88
CA PRO A 256 22.39 34.12 18.44
C PRO A 256 20.90 34.08 18.00
N TRP A 257 20.61 34.78 16.88
CA TRP A 257 19.24 34.86 16.39
C TRP A 257 18.70 33.47 16.04
N PHE A 258 17.40 33.28 16.26
CA PHE A 258 16.72 31.98 16.10
C PHE A 258 17.37 30.84 16.89
N GLY A 259 18.06 31.17 18.05
CA GLY A 259 18.78 30.19 18.86
C GLY A 259 19.99 29.53 18.17
N GLY A 260 20.53 30.20 17.14
CA GLY A 260 21.54 29.69 16.23
C GLY A 260 21.02 29.18 14.92
N GLY A 261 19.68 29.27 14.70
CA GLY A 261 18.98 28.88 13.47
C GLY A 261 18.97 27.39 13.18
N LEU A 262 18.42 27.04 12.03
CA LEU A 262 18.30 25.65 11.53
C LEU A 262 19.00 25.54 10.17
N SER A 263 19.78 24.47 9.96
CA SER A 263 20.14 24.09 8.60
C SER A 263 18.92 23.51 7.87
N PRO A 264 18.75 23.78 6.58
CA PRO A 264 17.65 23.22 5.80
C PRO A 264 17.71 21.69 5.70
N TYR A 265 18.86 21.09 5.95
CA TYR A 265 19.07 19.64 5.87
C TYR A 265 18.98 18.94 7.24
N GLU A 266 18.81 19.70 8.32
CA GLU A 266 18.72 19.12 9.66
C GLU A 266 17.37 18.48 9.94
N ASP A 267 17.41 17.44 10.75
CA ASP A 267 16.25 16.82 11.37
C ASP A 267 15.59 17.79 12.36
N VAL A 268 14.33 18.13 12.14
CA VAL A 268 13.55 19.04 13.01
C VAL A 268 12.77 18.31 14.09
N GLY A 269 12.57 17.00 13.95
CA GLY A 269 11.81 16.19 14.88
C GLY A 269 11.32 14.88 14.26
N GLY A 270 10.50 14.15 14.98
CA GLY A 270 9.90 12.90 14.54
C GLY A 270 8.43 12.79 14.93
N LEU A 271 7.68 12.08 14.12
CA LEU A 271 6.31 11.73 14.39
C LEU A 271 6.16 10.21 14.38
N LYS A 272 5.64 9.68 15.49
CA LYS A 272 5.27 8.27 15.61
C LYS A 272 3.81 8.17 16.02
N PHE A 273 3.06 7.27 15.39
CA PHE A 273 1.69 6.96 15.83
C PHE A 273 1.32 5.51 15.52
N PHE A 274 0.32 5.04 16.25
CA PHE A 274 -0.44 3.84 15.95
C PHE A 274 -1.92 4.16 16.08
N ALA A 275 -2.70 3.83 15.05
CA ALA A 275 -4.14 4.09 14.99
C ALA A 275 -4.87 2.89 14.41
N GLU A 276 -6.09 2.64 14.88
CA GLU A 276 -6.93 1.52 14.47
C GLU A 276 -8.40 1.93 14.31
N ASP A 277 -9.08 1.21 13.43
CA ASP A 277 -10.53 1.22 13.31
C ASP A 277 -11.03 -0.22 13.40
N ASN A 278 -11.88 -0.48 14.37
CA ASN A 278 -12.40 -1.80 14.68
C ASN A 278 -13.68 -2.16 13.90
N MET A 279 -14.18 -1.28 13.02
CA MET A 279 -15.43 -1.51 12.30
C MET A 279 -15.48 -0.82 10.92
N THR A 280 -14.65 -1.25 9.99
CA THR A 280 -14.80 -0.82 8.59
C THR A 280 -15.86 -1.64 7.88
N THR A 281 -16.61 -1.04 6.97
CA THR A 281 -17.64 -1.73 6.18
C THR A 281 -17.40 -1.61 4.69
N SER A 282 -17.82 -2.62 3.93
CA SER A 282 -17.80 -2.64 2.47
C SER A 282 -18.81 -3.66 1.95
N PHE A 283 -19.09 -3.63 0.66
CA PHE A 283 -19.85 -4.68 -0.01
C PHE A 283 -19.27 -5.00 -1.37
N ASN A 284 -19.46 -6.26 -1.82
CA ASN A 284 -19.15 -6.69 -3.17
C ASN A 284 -20.43 -7.24 -3.80
N VAL A 285 -20.67 -6.90 -5.05
CA VAL A 285 -21.74 -7.48 -5.85
C VAL A 285 -21.18 -7.94 -7.17
N GLY A 286 -21.62 -9.11 -7.64
CA GLY A 286 -21.08 -9.65 -8.87
C GLY A 286 -22.06 -10.57 -9.60
N PHE A 287 -21.73 -10.80 -10.86
CA PHE A 287 -22.44 -11.77 -11.71
C PHE A 287 -21.45 -12.71 -12.40
N LEU A 288 -21.94 -13.88 -12.76
CA LEU A 288 -21.21 -14.87 -13.56
C LEU A 288 -22.16 -15.42 -14.61
N TRP A 289 -21.82 -15.22 -15.88
CA TRP A 289 -22.60 -15.68 -17.02
C TRP A 289 -21.81 -16.70 -17.83
N GLU A 290 -22.32 -17.91 -17.94
CA GLU A 290 -21.72 -19.06 -18.62
C GLU A 290 -22.62 -19.52 -19.79
N PRO A 291 -22.67 -18.72 -20.90
CA PRO A 291 -23.55 -19.03 -22.02
C PRO A 291 -23.18 -20.32 -22.75
N PHE A 292 -21.90 -20.69 -22.69
CA PHE A 292 -21.37 -21.90 -23.32
C PHE A 292 -20.37 -22.58 -22.38
N SER A 293 -20.17 -23.88 -22.52
CA SER A 293 -19.22 -24.66 -21.71
C SER A 293 -17.74 -24.21 -21.86
N TRP A 294 -17.43 -23.46 -22.92
CA TRP A 294 -16.11 -22.95 -23.22
C TRP A 294 -15.95 -21.44 -22.91
N LEU A 295 -17.02 -20.73 -22.53
CA LEU A 295 -17.00 -19.29 -22.30
C LEU A 295 -17.70 -18.95 -20.99
N SER A 296 -16.98 -18.23 -20.12
CA SER A 296 -17.54 -17.57 -18.95
C SER A 296 -17.23 -16.07 -19.00
N ILE A 297 -18.16 -15.24 -18.59
CA ILE A 297 -18.03 -13.80 -18.42
C ILE A 297 -18.42 -13.46 -16.98
N GLY A 298 -17.60 -12.70 -16.28
CA GLY A 298 -17.86 -12.29 -14.91
C GLY A 298 -17.68 -10.80 -14.74
N GLY A 299 -18.45 -10.22 -13.84
CA GLY A 299 -18.27 -8.84 -13.43
C GLY A 299 -18.44 -8.70 -11.92
N VAL A 300 -17.69 -7.82 -11.30
CA VAL A 300 -17.80 -7.50 -9.88
C VAL A 300 -17.57 -6.01 -9.65
N TYR A 301 -18.34 -5.47 -8.72
CA TYR A 301 -18.11 -4.16 -8.12
C TYR A 301 -17.85 -4.36 -6.63
N GLN A 302 -16.78 -3.75 -6.15
CA GLN A 302 -16.40 -3.69 -4.75
C GLN A 302 -16.49 -2.23 -4.30
N SER A 303 -17.27 -1.96 -3.26
CA SER A 303 -17.43 -0.59 -2.76
C SER A 303 -16.15 -0.07 -2.10
N GLU A 304 -16.02 1.25 -2.06
CA GLU A 304 -15.03 1.85 -1.16
C GLU A 304 -15.29 1.43 0.29
N SER A 305 -14.24 1.53 1.10
CA SER A 305 -14.35 1.39 2.55
C SER A 305 -13.53 2.49 3.20
N LYS A 306 -14.17 3.29 4.04
CA LYS A 306 -13.50 4.29 4.86
C LYS A 306 -13.15 3.68 6.21
N ALA A 307 -11.92 3.86 6.65
CA ALA A 307 -11.46 3.56 8.00
C ALA A 307 -11.21 4.89 8.74
N GLU A 308 -11.96 5.12 9.81
CA GLU A 308 -11.81 6.27 10.71
C GLU A 308 -10.97 5.86 11.92
N MET A 309 -9.67 5.76 11.67
CA MET A 309 -8.73 5.23 12.66
C MET A 309 -8.46 6.24 13.77
N LYS A 310 -8.42 5.77 15.01
CA LYS A 310 -8.08 6.56 16.19
C LYS A 310 -6.91 5.92 16.92
N GLY A 311 -6.05 6.75 17.50
CA GLY A 311 -4.89 6.25 18.17
C GLY A 311 -4.13 7.29 18.97
N LYS A 312 -2.91 6.92 19.32
CA LYS A 312 -1.99 7.80 20.05
C LYS A 312 -0.81 8.18 19.18
N TYR A 313 -0.32 9.39 19.39
CA TYR A 313 0.89 9.87 18.73
C TYR A 313 1.92 10.31 19.76
N THR A 314 3.16 10.30 19.31
CA THR A 314 4.32 10.93 19.94
C THR A 314 5.00 11.77 18.90
N LEU A 315 5.23 13.05 19.20
CA LEU A 315 5.97 13.99 18.35
C LEU A 315 7.11 14.54 19.17
N ASP A 316 8.33 14.29 18.74
CA ASP A 316 9.55 14.83 19.35
C ASP A 316 10.12 15.97 18.52
N TYR A 317 10.79 16.92 19.20
CA TYR A 317 11.49 18.02 18.57
C TYR A 317 12.99 17.84 18.72
N SER A 318 13.75 18.05 17.65
CA SER A 318 15.20 18.08 17.76
C SER A 318 15.66 19.20 18.70
N LYS A 319 16.82 19.03 19.34
CA LYS A 319 17.38 20.06 20.24
C LYS A 319 17.57 21.41 19.53
N ARG A 320 17.87 21.38 18.24
CA ARG A 320 18.06 22.58 17.43
C ARG A 320 16.70 23.27 17.22
N MET A 321 15.66 22.52 16.87
CA MET A 321 14.31 23.02 16.71
C MET A 321 13.76 23.62 18.01
N GLN A 322 13.99 22.95 19.15
CA GLN A 322 13.60 23.48 20.46
C GLN A 322 14.29 24.84 20.73
N LYS A 323 15.60 24.97 20.46
CA LYS A 323 16.31 26.23 20.61
C LYS A 323 15.73 27.34 19.72
N THR A 324 15.40 27.02 18.47
CA THR A 324 14.81 27.98 17.53
C THR A 324 13.43 28.46 18.00
N ILE A 325 12.58 27.58 18.47
CA ILE A 325 11.25 27.94 19.01
C ILE A 325 11.41 28.72 20.31
N ASN A 326 12.23 28.24 21.25
CA ASN A 326 12.41 28.88 22.56
C ASN A 326 13.06 30.28 22.45
N TRP A 327 13.80 30.54 21.39
CA TRP A 327 14.32 31.87 21.12
C TRP A 327 13.22 32.92 20.91
N LEU A 328 12.08 32.53 20.33
CA LEU A 328 10.90 33.40 20.19
C LEU A 328 10.28 33.80 21.54
N GLY A 329 10.58 33.06 22.60
CA GLY A 329 10.22 33.38 23.98
C GLY A 329 11.33 34.04 24.83
N SER A 330 12.47 34.39 24.23
CA SER A 330 13.68 34.80 24.99
C SER A 330 13.70 36.28 25.35
N SER A 331 12.84 37.12 24.78
CA SER A 331 12.78 38.57 25.12
C SER A 331 11.36 39.12 24.94
N PRO A 332 11.02 40.28 25.55
CA PRO A 332 9.73 40.93 25.33
C PRO A 332 9.47 41.24 23.86
N THR A 333 10.46 41.63 23.07
CA THR A 333 10.32 41.95 21.65
C THR A 333 9.96 40.69 20.84
N THR A 334 10.67 39.60 21.05
CA THR A 334 10.40 38.33 20.34
C THR A 334 9.06 37.75 20.74
N ILE A 335 8.64 37.87 22.01
CA ILE A 335 7.31 37.44 22.49
C ILE A 335 6.20 38.25 21.82
N ILE A 336 6.34 39.58 21.70
CA ILE A 336 5.36 40.43 21.03
C ILE A 336 5.21 40.02 19.56
N ILE A 337 6.33 39.84 18.86
CA ILE A 337 6.31 39.40 17.45
C ILE A 337 5.71 38.01 17.32
N ALA A 338 6.08 37.08 18.19
CA ALA A 338 5.51 35.75 18.20
C ALA A 338 3.97 35.79 18.42
N ALA A 339 3.51 36.65 19.34
CA ALA A 339 2.08 36.84 19.60
C ALA A 339 1.35 37.44 18.37
N MET A 340 1.94 38.44 17.71
CA MET A 340 1.37 39.07 16.51
C MET A 340 1.23 38.12 15.34
N LEU A 341 2.19 37.17 15.20
CA LEU A 341 2.24 36.20 14.10
C LEU A 341 1.69 34.82 14.48
N ASP A 342 1.11 34.68 15.67
CA ASP A 342 0.64 33.40 16.24
C ASP A 342 1.73 32.30 16.22
N LEU A 343 2.97 32.67 16.54
CA LEU A 343 4.10 31.75 16.60
C LEU A 343 4.26 31.15 18.01
N PRO A 344 4.84 29.93 18.12
CA PRO A 344 5.15 29.35 19.41
C PRO A 344 6.33 30.06 20.06
N THR A 345 6.32 30.17 21.39
CA THR A 345 7.42 30.73 22.19
C THR A 345 8.12 29.66 23.03
N TYR A 346 7.62 28.44 23.01
CA TYR A 346 8.17 27.30 23.73
C TYR A 346 7.91 25.99 22.98
N ALA A 347 8.88 25.12 22.92
CA ALA A 347 8.74 23.75 22.45
C ALA A 347 9.23 22.78 23.53
N PRO A 348 8.40 21.83 23.96
CA PRO A 348 8.84 20.72 24.81
C PRO A 348 9.78 19.79 24.04
N GLU A 349 10.43 18.88 24.74
CA GLU A 349 11.21 17.81 24.10
C GLU A 349 10.30 16.86 23.31
N GLN A 350 9.13 16.57 23.86
CA GLN A 350 8.18 15.62 23.30
C GLN A 350 6.73 16.05 23.60
N HIS A 351 5.86 15.80 22.62
CA HIS A 351 4.42 15.86 22.76
C HIS A 351 3.82 14.47 22.64
N GLU A 352 2.87 14.15 23.49
CA GLU A 352 2.04 12.95 23.40
C GLU A 352 0.56 13.34 23.45
N GLY A 353 -0.28 12.61 22.74
CA GLY A 353 -1.70 12.84 22.72
C GLY A 353 -2.46 11.81 21.88
N ASN A 354 -3.71 12.16 21.60
CA ASN A 354 -4.56 11.35 20.74
C ASN A 354 -4.62 11.95 19.35
N MET A 355 -4.80 11.07 18.37
CA MET A 355 -4.94 11.48 16.99
C MET A 355 -6.02 10.67 16.28
N SER A 356 -6.49 11.18 15.16
CA SER A 356 -7.31 10.43 14.21
C SER A 356 -6.80 10.61 12.79
N ILE A 357 -7.06 9.61 11.96
CA ILE A 357 -6.69 9.60 10.55
C ILE A 357 -7.72 8.82 9.74
N ASP A 358 -8.14 9.39 8.63
CA ASP A 358 -9.06 8.75 7.69
C ASP A 358 -8.26 8.08 6.56
N VAL A 359 -8.48 6.78 6.38
CA VAL A 359 -7.90 6.01 5.28
C VAL A 359 -9.02 5.50 4.39
N ILE A 360 -8.91 5.75 3.09
CA ILE A 360 -9.88 5.29 2.11
C ILE A 360 -9.30 4.11 1.33
N PHE A 361 -9.92 2.95 1.45
CA PHE A 361 -9.69 1.81 0.57
C PHE A 361 -10.62 1.97 -0.64
N PRO A 362 -10.08 2.21 -1.85
CA PRO A 362 -10.87 2.68 -2.98
C PRO A 362 -11.86 1.65 -3.50
N ALA A 363 -12.92 2.14 -4.14
CA ALA A 363 -13.84 1.30 -4.90
C ALA A 363 -13.15 0.68 -6.11
N ARG A 364 -13.66 -0.45 -6.56
CA ARG A 364 -13.12 -1.22 -7.68
C ARG A 364 -14.22 -1.84 -8.51
N ALA A 365 -14.03 -1.85 -9.82
CA ALA A 365 -14.85 -2.61 -10.75
C ALA A 365 -13.96 -3.51 -11.62
N GLN A 366 -14.40 -4.75 -11.82
CA GLN A 366 -13.68 -5.70 -12.66
C GLN A 366 -14.66 -6.36 -13.64
N LEU A 367 -14.20 -6.57 -14.86
CA LEU A 367 -14.88 -7.34 -15.88
C LEU A 367 -13.90 -8.39 -16.42
N GLY A 368 -14.30 -9.65 -16.38
CA GLY A 368 -13.44 -10.76 -16.76
C GLY A 368 -14.06 -11.66 -17.82
N ILE A 369 -13.19 -12.34 -18.55
CA ILE A 369 -13.52 -13.40 -19.50
C ILE A 369 -12.65 -14.62 -19.22
N ALA A 370 -13.26 -15.81 -19.25
CA ALA A 370 -12.56 -17.09 -19.21
C ALA A 370 -12.92 -17.91 -20.43
N LEU A 371 -11.90 -18.34 -21.17
CA LEU A 371 -12.02 -19.13 -22.39
C LEU A 371 -11.41 -20.52 -22.17
N LYS A 372 -12.20 -21.58 -22.41
CA LYS A 372 -11.82 -22.97 -22.27
C LYS A 372 -11.87 -23.68 -23.63
N PRO A 373 -10.89 -23.41 -24.54
CA PRO A 373 -10.89 -23.99 -25.88
C PRO A 373 -10.71 -25.51 -25.89
N HIS A 374 -10.11 -26.03 -24.85
CA HIS A 374 -9.93 -27.45 -24.61
C HIS A 374 -10.15 -27.78 -23.14
N ARG A 375 -10.58 -28.99 -22.81
CA ARG A 375 -10.85 -29.40 -21.42
C ARG A 375 -9.67 -29.18 -20.45
N ARG A 376 -8.44 -29.18 -20.97
CA ARG A 376 -7.18 -29.05 -20.23
C ARG A 376 -6.52 -27.67 -20.32
N VAL A 377 -7.14 -26.73 -21.01
CA VAL A 377 -6.52 -25.40 -21.25
C VAL A 377 -7.56 -24.32 -20.99
N LYS A 378 -7.22 -23.36 -20.15
CA LYS A 378 -8.07 -22.21 -19.83
C LYS A 378 -7.25 -20.93 -19.92
N PHE A 379 -7.74 -19.95 -20.68
CA PHE A 379 -7.22 -18.59 -20.74
C PHE A 379 -8.18 -17.68 -19.98
N LEU A 380 -7.60 -16.78 -19.19
CA LEU A 380 -8.33 -15.81 -18.38
C LEU A 380 -7.80 -14.43 -18.64
N ALA A 381 -8.69 -13.44 -18.70
CA ALA A 381 -8.31 -12.04 -18.81
C ALA A 381 -9.34 -11.20 -18.08
N ASP A 382 -8.87 -10.27 -17.24
CA ASP A 382 -9.71 -9.31 -16.54
C ASP A 382 -9.25 -7.89 -16.85
N ALA A 383 -10.21 -6.97 -16.96
CA ALA A 383 -9.98 -5.53 -16.92
C ALA A 383 -10.45 -5.01 -15.56
N GLN A 384 -9.61 -4.23 -14.91
CA GLN A 384 -9.85 -3.72 -13.57
C GLN A 384 -9.72 -2.19 -13.55
N TRP A 385 -10.72 -1.52 -12.98
CA TRP A 385 -10.70 -0.10 -12.62
C TRP A 385 -10.66 0.04 -11.11
N VAL A 386 -9.82 0.98 -10.61
CA VAL A 386 -9.68 1.29 -9.18
C VAL A 386 -9.75 2.80 -8.99
N GLN A 387 -10.61 3.26 -8.09
CA GLN A 387 -10.90 4.67 -7.83
C GLN A 387 -9.94 5.28 -6.81
N TRP A 388 -8.65 5.34 -7.13
CA TRP A 388 -7.63 5.90 -6.23
C TRP A 388 -7.79 7.39 -5.97
N SER A 389 -8.33 8.15 -6.92
CA SER A 389 -8.60 9.59 -6.77
C SER A 389 -9.47 9.92 -5.58
N ARG A 390 -10.24 8.93 -5.07
CA ARG A 390 -11.09 9.10 -3.90
C ARG A 390 -10.29 9.34 -2.61
N TRP A 391 -9.08 8.82 -2.53
CA TRP A 391 -8.17 9.07 -1.41
C TRP A 391 -7.27 10.28 -1.71
N GLU A 392 -7.84 11.48 -1.68
CA GLU A 392 -7.16 12.73 -2.05
C GLU A 392 -6.02 13.08 -1.10
N ASN A 393 -6.24 12.89 0.20
CA ASN A 393 -5.35 13.36 1.24
C ASN A 393 -5.17 12.32 2.33
N LEU A 394 -3.97 12.30 2.90
CA LEU A 394 -3.69 11.72 4.20
C LEU A 394 -3.73 12.86 5.22
N GLU A 395 -4.76 12.93 6.05
CA GLU A 395 -4.91 13.98 7.05
C GLU A 395 -4.87 13.38 8.46
N ILE A 396 -3.85 13.75 9.22
CA ILE A 396 -3.69 13.38 10.62
C ILE A 396 -4.19 14.55 11.46
N VAL A 397 -5.21 14.30 12.30
CA VAL A 397 -5.79 15.30 13.19
C VAL A 397 -5.37 14.99 14.63
N PHE A 398 -4.87 16.00 15.34
CA PHE A 398 -4.35 15.91 16.70
C PHE A 398 -5.32 16.53 17.70
N ASP A 399 -5.33 16.03 18.94
CA ASP A 399 -6.19 16.54 20.02
C ASP A 399 -5.74 17.89 20.61
N ARG A 400 -4.58 18.39 20.19
CA ARG A 400 -4.01 19.68 20.61
C ARG A 400 -3.28 20.39 19.49
N ARG A 401 -3.00 21.67 19.70
CA ARG A 401 -2.17 22.47 18.78
C ARG A 401 -0.75 21.93 18.77
N ILE A 402 -0.16 21.85 17.58
CA ILE A 402 1.22 21.39 17.36
C ILE A 402 2.08 22.60 17.03
N GLU A 403 3.09 22.83 17.85
CA GLU A 403 3.95 24.03 17.75
C GLU A 403 4.70 24.10 16.42
N LEU A 404 5.12 22.94 15.88
CA LEU A 404 5.75 22.84 14.56
C LEU A 404 4.84 23.39 13.46
N PHE A 405 3.54 23.09 13.49
CA PHE A 405 2.59 23.53 12.46
C PHE A 405 2.30 25.02 12.52
N ARG A 406 2.42 25.63 13.72
CA ARG A 406 2.35 27.08 13.85
C ARG A 406 3.50 27.77 13.13
N LEU A 407 4.71 27.22 13.18
CA LEU A 407 5.86 27.73 12.43
C LEU A 407 5.69 27.56 10.93
N THR A 408 5.14 26.42 10.49
CA THR A 408 4.99 26.12 9.06
C THR A 408 3.97 27.04 8.35
N LYS A 409 3.13 27.75 9.10
CA LYS A 409 2.28 28.83 8.55
C LYS A 409 3.11 29.93 7.89
N LEU A 410 4.29 30.25 8.44
CA LEU A 410 5.21 31.18 7.81
C LEU A 410 5.71 30.69 6.44
N LEU A 411 5.70 29.39 6.21
CA LEU A 411 6.07 28.74 4.96
C LEU A 411 4.87 28.58 4.02
N GLY A 412 3.70 29.10 4.37
CA GLY A 412 2.47 29.00 3.57
C GLY A 412 1.65 27.74 3.78
N TYR A 413 1.94 26.93 4.82
CA TYR A 413 1.13 25.77 5.16
C TYR A 413 -0.30 26.18 5.57
N LYS A 414 -1.31 25.57 4.94
CA LYS A 414 -2.73 25.91 5.15
C LYS A 414 -3.51 24.88 5.98
N GLY A 415 -2.86 23.82 6.47
CA GLY A 415 -3.52 22.69 7.14
C GLY A 415 -4.04 22.98 8.56
N GLY A 416 -3.72 24.15 9.14
CA GLY A 416 -4.10 24.47 10.52
C GLY A 416 -3.13 23.94 11.59
N ASP A 417 -3.39 24.27 12.85
CA ASP A 417 -2.49 23.95 13.96
C ASP A 417 -2.73 22.56 14.55
N TYR A 418 -3.88 21.97 14.21
CA TYR A 418 -4.38 20.71 14.77
C TYR A 418 -4.27 19.56 13.78
N SER A 419 -3.83 19.80 12.54
CA SER A 419 -3.74 18.73 11.55
C SER A 419 -2.51 18.84 10.68
N LEU A 420 -2.00 17.66 10.27
CA LEU A 420 -1.03 17.51 9.20
C LEU A 420 -1.75 16.92 7.99
N LYS A 421 -1.90 17.72 6.95
CA LYS A 421 -2.51 17.30 5.69
C LYS A 421 -1.44 17.08 4.63
N ILE A 422 -1.39 15.87 4.09
CA ILE A 422 -0.49 15.49 3.00
C ILE A 422 -1.36 15.09 1.81
N GLU A 423 -1.22 15.78 0.70
CA GLU A 423 -1.92 15.41 -0.54
C GLU A 423 -1.29 14.15 -1.12
N ASN A 424 -2.11 13.17 -1.50
CA ASN A 424 -1.63 11.91 -2.03
C ASN A 424 -1.27 11.98 -3.52
N GLY A 425 -1.88 12.90 -4.27
CA GLY A 425 -1.67 13.03 -5.71
C GLY A 425 -2.11 11.81 -6.51
N PHE A 426 -3.12 11.07 -6.02
CA PHE A 426 -3.59 9.86 -6.67
C PHE A 426 -4.54 10.15 -7.83
N LYS A 427 -4.47 9.30 -8.86
CA LYS A 427 -5.38 9.23 -10.01
C LYS A 427 -5.97 7.83 -10.13
N ASP A 428 -7.16 7.72 -10.71
CA ASP A 428 -7.77 6.43 -11.02
C ASP A 428 -6.91 5.62 -11.98
N THR A 429 -6.97 4.30 -11.82
CA THR A 429 -6.20 3.36 -12.65
C THR A 429 -7.11 2.39 -13.38
N ILE A 430 -6.71 2.02 -14.60
CA ILE A 430 -7.29 0.91 -15.35
C ILE A 430 -6.15 0.03 -15.82
N HIS A 431 -6.25 -1.27 -15.57
CA HIS A 431 -5.26 -2.25 -16.01
C HIS A 431 -5.90 -3.58 -16.40
N ALA A 432 -5.11 -4.41 -17.08
CA ALA A 432 -5.50 -5.74 -17.47
C ALA A 432 -4.62 -6.79 -16.81
N THR A 433 -5.23 -7.92 -16.42
CA THR A 433 -4.55 -9.08 -15.87
C THR A 433 -4.82 -10.29 -16.74
N PHE A 434 -3.86 -11.21 -16.80
CA PHE A 434 -3.92 -12.40 -17.66
C PHE A 434 -3.53 -13.64 -16.88
N GLY A 435 -4.27 -14.72 -17.14
CA GLY A 435 -4.02 -16.04 -16.56
C GLY A 435 -4.09 -17.15 -17.59
N LEU A 436 -3.22 -18.15 -17.42
CA LEU A 436 -3.24 -19.40 -18.14
C LEU A 436 -3.26 -20.55 -17.13
N GLU A 437 -4.28 -21.42 -17.21
CA GLU A 437 -4.38 -22.64 -16.42
C GLU A 437 -4.33 -23.84 -17.36
N LEU A 438 -3.37 -24.74 -17.11
CA LEU A 438 -3.18 -25.99 -17.84
C LEU A 438 -3.41 -27.16 -16.89
N GLU A 439 -4.07 -28.21 -17.37
CA GLU A 439 -4.27 -29.48 -16.66
C GLU A 439 -3.61 -30.62 -17.46
N PRO A 440 -2.27 -30.74 -17.45
CA PRO A 440 -1.56 -31.74 -18.24
C PRO A 440 -1.95 -33.17 -17.88
N ILE A 441 -2.25 -33.42 -16.62
CA ILE A 441 -2.75 -34.68 -16.07
C ILE A 441 -3.99 -34.36 -15.23
N ASP A 442 -4.98 -35.23 -15.23
CA ASP A 442 -6.22 -35.04 -14.48
C ASP A 442 -5.94 -34.78 -12.98
N GLY A 443 -6.39 -33.60 -12.48
CA GLY A 443 -6.17 -33.16 -11.11
C GLY A 443 -4.81 -32.53 -10.81
N PHE A 444 -3.96 -32.32 -11.81
CA PHE A 444 -2.71 -31.57 -11.67
C PHE A 444 -2.76 -30.31 -12.55
N PHE A 445 -2.60 -29.15 -11.94
CA PHE A 445 -2.74 -27.85 -12.59
C PHE A 445 -1.41 -27.09 -12.58
N LEU A 446 -1.06 -26.55 -13.75
CA LEU A 446 0.00 -25.56 -13.92
C LEU A 446 -0.65 -24.22 -14.25
N ARG A 447 -0.20 -23.14 -13.59
CA ARG A 447 -0.74 -21.79 -13.75
C ARG A 447 0.34 -20.79 -13.99
N PHE A 448 0.02 -19.83 -14.86
CA PHE A 448 0.87 -18.69 -15.16
C PHE A 448 -0.02 -17.44 -15.12
N GLY A 449 0.46 -16.40 -14.46
CA GLY A 449 -0.25 -15.14 -14.32
C GLY A 449 0.65 -13.96 -14.64
N TYR A 450 0.07 -12.94 -15.22
CA TYR A 450 0.70 -11.66 -15.45
C TYR A 450 -0.27 -10.53 -15.09
N ASP A 451 0.21 -9.57 -14.30
CA ASP A 451 -0.56 -8.42 -13.89
C ASP A 451 0.34 -7.18 -14.04
N ALA A 452 -0.11 -6.23 -14.86
CA ALA A 452 0.59 -4.97 -15.08
C ALA A 452 -0.25 -3.85 -14.48
N ARG A 453 0.07 -3.47 -13.26
CA ARG A 453 -0.64 -2.45 -12.51
C ARG A 453 0.01 -1.10 -12.72
N PRO A 454 -0.76 -0.17 -13.20
CA PRO A 454 -0.39 1.20 -13.39
C PRO A 454 -0.18 2.02 -12.08
N THR A 455 0.82 3.04 -11.97
CA THR A 455 0.95 3.94 -10.80
C THR A 455 -0.31 4.77 -10.62
N SER A 456 -0.84 4.82 -9.42
CA SER A 456 -1.89 5.77 -9.05
C SER A 456 -1.36 7.19 -8.82
N ILE A 457 -0.04 7.40 -8.78
CA ILE A 457 0.57 8.70 -8.52
C ILE A 457 0.62 9.52 -9.81
N GLN A 458 0.29 10.80 -9.74
CA GLN A 458 0.42 11.72 -10.86
C GLN A 458 1.90 11.98 -11.17
N GLU A 459 2.22 12.25 -12.44
CA GLU A 459 3.58 12.61 -12.85
C GLU A 459 4.10 13.80 -12.05
N SER A 460 5.39 13.75 -11.70
CA SER A 460 6.08 14.80 -10.95
C SER A 460 5.53 15.08 -9.56
N TYR A 461 4.69 14.18 -9.01
CA TYR A 461 4.12 14.32 -7.69
C TYR A 461 4.90 13.46 -6.68
N PHE A 462 5.39 14.11 -5.61
CA PHE A 462 5.99 13.42 -4.48
C PHE A 462 4.89 13.02 -3.50
N GLY A 463 4.44 11.79 -3.56
CA GLY A 463 3.46 11.25 -2.63
C GLY A 463 4.10 10.59 -1.40
N PRO A 464 3.34 10.40 -0.31
CA PRO A 464 3.82 9.74 0.91
C PRO A 464 4.23 8.29 0.69
N ILE A 465 3.75 7.66 -0.39
CA ILE A 465 4.08 6.29 -0.78
C ILE A 465 4.51 6.31 -2.25
N PRO A 466 5.81 6.52 -2.52
CA PRO A 466 6.32 6.61 -3.89
C PRO A 466 6.40 5.21 -4.51
N MET A 467 5.40 4.86 -5.31
CA MET A 467 5.32 3.58 -6.01
C MET A 467 5.15 3.81 -7.52
N GLY A 468 6.06 3.23 -8.29
CA GLY A 468 6.00 3.22 -9.74
C GLY A 468 5.10 2.11 -10.29
N ASP A 469 5.18 1.89 -11.59
CA ASP A 469 4.50 0.77 -12.26
C ASP A 469 4.87 -0.56 -11.65
N MET A 470 3.86 -1.38 -11.33
CA MET A 470 4.09 -2.73 -10.84
C MET A 470 3.88 -3.77 -11.93
N LYS A 471 4.80 -4.70 -12.01
CA LYS A 471 4.67 -5.90 -12.84
C LYS A 471 4.76 -7.11 -11.95
N LEU A 472 3.72 -7.93 -12.00
CA LEU A 472 3.64 -9.18 -11.24
C LEU A 472 3.69 -10.36 -12.23
N TYR A 473 4.60 -11.27 -11.96
CA TYR A 473 4.76 -12.52 -12.68
C TYR A 473 4.48 -13.66 -11.72
N SER A 474 3.45 -14.44 -12.00
CA SER A 474 2.98 -15.48 -11.10
C SER A 474 3.11 -16.86 -11.73
N PHE A 475 3.49 -17.83 -10.92
CA PHE A 475 3.48 -19.24 -11.24
C PHE A 475 2.75 -20.02 -10.15
N GLY A 476 2.00 -21.05 -10.50
CA GLY A 476 1.29 -21.88 -9.54
C GLY A 476 1.17 -23.32 -9.92
N LEU A 477 1.06 -24.15 -8.88
CA LEU A 477 0.78 -25.58 -8.96
C LEU A 477 -0.52 -25.86 -8.19
N GLY A 478 -1.39 -26.70 -8.74
CA GLY A 478 -2.58 -27.19 -8.05
C GLY A 478 -2.63 -28.72 -8.14
N ILE A 479 -2.98 -29.36 -7.04
CA ILE A 479 -3.05 -30.82 -6.96
C ILE A 479 -4.36 -31.21 -6.29
N GLU A 480 -5.20 -32.00 -6.99
CA GLU A 480 -6.33 -32.72 -6.39
C GLU A 480 -5.86 -34.06 -5.86
N THR A 481 -5.75 -34.18 -4.54
CA THR A 481 -5.10 -35.31 -3.87
C THR A 481 -5.80 -36.64 -4.09
N LYS A 482 -7.14 -36.63 -4.32
CA LYS A 482 -7.92 -37.84 -4.62
C LYS A 482 -7.42 -38.58 -5.86
N ASN A 483 -6.78 -37.87 -6.79
CA ASN A 483 -6.28 -38.43 -8.05
C ASN A 483 -4.86 -39.00 -7.93
N ILE A 484 -4.21 -38.85 -6.75
CA ILE A 484 -2.82 -39.23 -6.55
C ILE A 484 -2.73 -40.26 -5.41
N SER A 485 -2.66 -41.54 -5.77
CA SER A 485 -2.73 -42.66 -4.82
C SER A 485 -1.58 -42.77 -3.80
N PHE A 486 -0.40 -42.19 -4.09
CA PHE A 486 0.76 -42.23 -3.19
C PHE A 486 0.73 -41.13 -2.09
N LEU A 487 -0.19 -40.16 -2.18
CA LEU A 487 -0.38 -39.12 -1.16
C LEU A 487 -1.37 -39.53 -0.06
N LYS A 488 -1.85 -40.77 -0.04
CA LYS A 488 -2.74 -41.23 1.04
C LYS A 488 -2.00 -41.23 2.37
N PRO A 489 -2.53 -40.50 3.39
CA PRO A 489 -1.86 -40.39 4.66
C PRO A 489 -1.81 -41.74 5.38
N PRO A 490 -0.70 -42.07 6.05
CA PRO A 490 -0.66 -43.20 6.95
C PRO A 490 -1.51 -42.91 8.22
N GLU A 491 -2.19 -43.90 8.75
CA GLU A 491 -2.88 -43.81 10.03
C GLU A 491 -1.86 -43.63 11.15
N ARG A 492 -1.50 -42.41 11.49
CA ARG A 492 -0.57 -42.08 12.61
C ARG A 492 -1.24 -41.10 13.57
N ARG A 493 -0.97 -41.29 14.88
CA ARG A 493 -1.24 -40.26 15.88
C ARG A 493 -0.18 -39.15 15.79
N TYR A 494 -0.62 -37.94 15.57
CA TYR A 494 0.21 -36.75 15.42
C TYR A 494 0.40 -36.05 16.78
N LYS A 495 1.61 -35.60 17.07
CA LYS A 495 1.97 -34.90 18.31
C LYS A 495 2.78 -33.65 17.96
N GLY A 496 2.19 -32.47 18.16
CA GLY A 496 2.86 -31.19 17.94
C GLY A 496 2.36 -30.39 16.71
N LEU A 497 2.76 -29.12 16.62
CA LEU A 497 2.33 -28.20 15.54
C LEU A 497 2.77 -28.65 14.15
N MET A 498 3.96 -29.21 14.01
CA MET A 498 4.50 -29.70 12.73
C MET A 498 3.71 -30.93 12.25
N ASP A 499 3.34 -31.81 13.18
CA ASP A 499 2.50 -32.97 12.87
C ASP A 499 1.09 -32.54 12.46
N LEU A 500 0.53 -31.50 13.08
CA LEU A 500 -0.78 -30.94 12.72
C LEU A 500 -0.74 -30.33 11.32
N ALA A 501 0.30 -29.56 10.97
CA ALA A 501 0.47 -28.98 9.63
C ALA A 501 0.60 -30.08 8.57
N LEU A 502 1.39 -31.13 8.83
CA LEU A 502 1.53 -32.29 7.95
C LEU A 502 0.20 -33.05 7.81
N HIS A 503 -0.54 -33.20 8.90
CA HIS A 503 -1.88 -33.81 8.88
C HIS A 503 -2.84 -33.01 7.98
N GLN A 504 -2.90 -31.70 8.13
CA GLN A 504 -3.72 -30.84 7.29
C GLN A 504 -3.34 -30.98 5.80
N LEU A 505 -2.05 -30.93 5.49
CA LEU A 505 -1.54 -31.09 4.13
C LEU A 505 -1.93 -32.44 3.50
N LEU A 506 -1.82 -33.53 4.24
CA LEU A 506 -2.08 -34.88 3.75
C LEU A 506 -3.59 -35.20 3.65
N HIS A 507 -4.46 -34.48 4.36
CA HIS A 507 -5.91 -34.68 4.33
C HIS A 507 -6.66 -33.65 3.47
N ALA A 508 -5.97 -32.65 2.93
CA ALA A 508 -6.57 -31.70 2.01
C ALA A 508 -7.01 -32.40 0.72
N ASP A 509 -8.21 -32.10 0.22
CA ASP A 509 -8.71 -32.59 -1.07
C ASP A 509 -8.02 -31.91 -2.24
N ARG A 510 -7.54 -30.64 -2.01
CA ARG A 510 -6.79 -29.88 -2.99
C ARG A 510 -5.71 -29.04 -2.28
N ILE A 511 -4.55 -29.03 -2.90
CA ILE A 511 -3.41 -28.23 -2.49
C ILE A 511 -3.05 -27.29 -3.64
N ASP A 512 -3.05 -25.99 -3.40
CA ASP A 512 -2.60 -24.99 -4.36
C ASP A 512 -1.35 -24.30 -3.79
N PHE A 513 -0.28 -24.27 -4.55
CA PHE A 513 0.97 -23.57 -4.26
C PHE A 513 1.22 -22.51 -5.33
N GLY A 514 1.62 -21.33 -4.93
CA GLY A 514 1.87 -20.22 -5.84
C GLY A 514 3.09 -19.40 -5.44
N VAL A 515 3.79 -18.89 -6.43
CA VAL A 515 4.91 -17.96 -6.27
C VAL A 515 4.67 -16.77 -7.19
N THR A 516 4.80 -15.57 -6.65
CA THR A 516 4.72 -14.33 -7.42
C THR A 516 5.99 -13.52 -7.21
N TYR A 517 6.60 -13.11 -8.30
CA TYR A 517 7.63 -12.09 -8.33
C TYR A 517 7.01 -10.76 -8.74
N MET A 518 7.22 -9.74 -7.92
CA MET A 518 6.76 -8.38 -8.19
C MET A 518 7.96 -7.45 -8.30
N THR A 519 7.89 -6.56 -9.27
CA THR A 519 8.84 -5.45 -9.41
C THR A 519 8.09 -4.16 -9.69
N SER A 520 8.62 -3.05 -9.16
CA SER A 520 8.14 -1.70 -9.40
C SER A 520 9.32 -0.75 -9.44
N LYS A 521 9.25 0.24 -10.32
CA LYS A 521 10.24 1.31 -10.38
C LYS A 521 9.51 2.65 -10.44
N TYR A 522 9.87 3.55 -9.53
CA TYR A 522 9.41 4.93 -9.51
C TYR A 522 10.62 5.85 -9.58
N GLU A 523 10.51 6.89 -10.38
CA GLU A 523 11.56 7.89 -10.57
C GLU A 523 10.96 9.28 -10.52
N LEU A 524 11.51 10.13 -9.66
CA LEU A 524 11.22 11.55 -9.60
C LEU A 524 12.49 12.31 -9.94
N SER A 525 12.55 12.84 -11.16
CA SER A 525 13.64 13.68 -11.62
C SER A 525 13.27 15.15 -11.51
N ASN A 526 14.26 16.04 -11.43
CA ASN A 526 14.08 17.48 -11.32
C ASN A 526 13.16 17.88 -10.18
N ASN A 527 13.32 17.22 -9.03
CA ASN A 527 12.50 17.44 -7.84
C ASN A 527 12.75 18.84 -7.27
N SER A 528 12.27 19.81 -7.98
CA SER A 528 12.55 21.20 -7.73
C SER A 528 11.56 21.86 -6.84
N SER A 529 10.50 21.19 -6.36
CA SER A 529 9.71 22.11 -5.57
C SER A 529 8.22 22.25 -5.80
N GLN A 530 7.56 21.31 -6.37
CA GLN A 530 6.09 21.42 -6.42
C GLN A 530 5.45 21.19 -5.04
N ASN A 531 6.29 20.89 -4.04
CA ASN A 531 5.90 20.51 -2.71
C ASN A 531 6.23 21.64 -1.70
N PHE A 532 6.03 21.35 -0.43
CA PHE A 532 6.21 22.24 0.72
C PHE A 532 7.45 23.13 0.66
N ASN A 533 8.51 22.67 0.00
CA ASN A 533 9.77 23.39 -0.15
C ASN A 533 9.84 24.23 -1.43
N SER A 534 8.71 24.45 -2.09
CA SER A 534 8.60 25.35 -3.22
C SER A 534 8.99 26.79 -2.83
N THR A 535 9.60 27.51 -3.76
CA THR A 535 9.74 28.97 -3.68
C THR A 535 8.38 29.69 -3.77
N ASP A 536 7.33 28.99 -4.19
CA ASP A 536 5.95 29.46 -4.13
C ASP A 536 5.34 29.17 -2.76
N PHE A 537 5.47 30.12 -1.85
CA PHE A 537 4.91 30.04 -0.48
C PHE A 537 3.40 29.81 -0.42
N THR A 538 2.69 29.92 -1.53
CA THR A 538 1.24 29.68 -1.60
C THR A 538 0.89 28.20 -1.82
N LYS A 539 1.87 27.38 -2.19
CA LYS A 539 1.70 25.96 -2.55
C LYS A 539 2.57 25.03 -1.69
N ALA A 540 2.62 25.29 -0.41
CA ALA A 540 3.43 24.49 0.52
C ALA A 540 2.87 23.06 0.66
N VAL A 541 3.57 22.09 0.11
CA VAL A 541 3.38 20.65 0.35
C VAL A 541 4.64 20.09 0.99
N TYR A 542 4.51 19.16 1.95
CA TYR A 542 5.66 18.57 2.61
C TYR A 542 6.48 17.70 1.64
N ASN A 543 7.74 18.09 1.40
CA ASN A 543 8.72 17.32 0.63
C ASN A 543 10.08 17.34 1.33
N PRO A 544 10.44 16.29 2.07
CA PRO A 544 11.71 16.23 2.78
C PRO A 544 12.93 16.07 1.86
N PHE A 545 12.71 15.80 0.57
CA PHE A 545 13.77 15.59 -0.42
C PHE A 545 13.81 16.67 -1.51
N ALA A 546 13.29 17.87 -1.23
CA ALA A 546 13.41 18.96 -2.20
C ALA A 546 14.88 19.23 -2.54
N GLY A 547 15.19 19.32 -3.83
CA GLY A 547 16.55 19.41 -4.32
C GLY A 547 17.25 18.08 -4.56
N LEU A 548 16.60 16.94 -4.29
CA LEU A 548 17.09 15.61 -4.63
C LEU A 548 16.21 14.93 -5.67
N ASN A 549 16.81 14.32 -6.66
CA ASN A 549 16.14 13.29 -7.45
C ASN A 549 16.00 12.02 -6.60
N TYR A 550 14.93 11.31 -6.85
CA TYR A 550 14.59 10.13 -6.09
C TYR A 550 14.25 8.99 -7.03
N GLU A 551 14.91 7.85 -6.86
CA GLU A 551 14.59 6.60 -7.53
C GLU A 551 14.24 5.55 -6.50
N ASN A 552 13.10 4.88 -6.68
CA ASN A 552 12.63 3.82 -5.79
C ASN A 552 12.42 2.54 -6.60
N GLU A 553 13.14 1.50 -6.26
CA GLU A 553 13.00 0.16 -6.83
C GLU A 553 12.42 -0.77 -5.77
N ILE A 554 11.30 -1.40 -6.08
CA ILE A 554 10.65 -2.39 -5.21
C ILE A 554 10.76 -3.74 -5.90
N THR A 555 11.27 -4.73 -5.18
CA THR A 555 11.22 -6.14 -5.58
C THR A 555 10.76 -6.99 -4.42
N THR A 556 9.83 -7.91 -4.68
CA THR A 556 9.36 -8.84 -3.66
C THR A 556 9.03 -10.20 -4.26
N TRP A 557 9.16 -11.23 -3.41
CA TRP A 557 8.67 -12.56 -3.67
C TRP A 557 7.54 -12.88 -2.69
N ILE A 558 6.44 -13.40 -3.21
CA ILE A 558 5.28 -13.83 -2.41
C ILE A 558 5.06 -15.31 -2.69
N ILE A 559 5.06 -16.10 -1.64
CA ILE A 559 4.79 -17.54 -1.70
C ILE A 559 3.48 -17.79 -1.00
N ASN A 560 2.55 -18.44 -1.67
CA ASN A 560 1.22 -18.74 -1.15
C ASN A 560 0.96 -20.25 -1.18
N LEU A 561 0.24 -20.71 -0.16
CA LEU A 561 -0.24 -22.08 -0.05
C LEU A 561 -1.70 -22.07 0.38
N ASN A 562 -2.59 -22.72 -0.38
CA ASN A 562 -3.96 -22.96 0.04
C ASN A 562 -4.24 -24.46 0.16
N LEU A 563 -4.92 -24.81 1.24
CA LEU A 563 -5.44 -26.16 1.49
C LEU A 563 -6.96 -26.10 1.42
N THR A 564 -7.57 -26.94 0.60
CA THR A 564 -9.02 -27.03 0.46
C THR A 564 -9.51 -28.41 0.88
N PHE A 565 -10.56 -28.42 1.70
CA PHE A 565 -11.24 -29.60 2.22
C PHE A 565 -12.69 -29.60 1.76
N ARG A 566 -13.21 -30.74 1.33
CA ARG A 566 -14.58 -30.93 0.84
C ARG A 566 -15.30 -32.00 1.65
N PHE A 567 -16.52 -31.68 2.09
CA PHE A 567 -17.34 -32.54 2.96
C PHE A 567 -18.69 -32.80 2.33
#